data_fbd541a017e36c519ae1a0b8b0144797
#
_entry.id   fbd541a017e36c519ae1a0b8b0144797
#
_cell.length_a   1.000
_cell.length_b   1.000
_cell.length_c   1.000
_cell.angle_alpha   90.00
_cell.angle_beta   90.00
_cell.angle_gamma   90.00
#
_symmetry.space_group_name_H-M   'P 1'
#
loop_
_entity.id
_entity.type
_entity.pdbx_description
1 polymer ?
#
loop_
_entity_poly.entity_id
_entity_poly.type
_entity_poly.pdbx_seq_one_letter_code
_entity_poly.pdbx_strand_id
1 'polypeptide(L)'
;MASNVTELYNGKTVFLTGGTGFVGVCLIEKLLRCMPDLKNIYVLLRPKKGKKIEERLEDIKKNSVFNRLKEENKTNLFNKLIPIAGDVGEENLGLSSADRLTLVEDVNIVFHSAATLDFEADLKSNTNINLLGTRRVVQLCQEIRDLKALVHVSSAYVNSVLTEVDEQVYPAPYDVNELIALVEKLDIETLKQETPSILKDHPNSYTFTKHLAEHEVKNGGIPAAIVRPSMITASWKEPIPGWTVSKNGVQGFLMGASKGVVRRLPVVKDIIYDYIPVDLVVNNLIVAAYAVNQDWYGKIYHLSHLTIIYSNIFLLQ
;
A
#
# COMPACT_ATOMS: atom_id res chain seq x y z
N MET A 1 -16.52 -24.70 -4.16
CA MET A 1 -15.23 -25.04 -3.52
C MET A 1 -14.57 -23.73 -3.14
N ALA A 2 -14.12 -23.57 -1.90
CA ALA A 2 -13.28 -22.44 -1.54
C ALA A 2 -12.00 -22.51 -2.40
N SER A 3 -11.52 -21.38 -2.90
CA SER A 3 -10.22 -21.37 -3.57
C SER A 3 -9.12 -21.54 -2.52
N ASN A 4 -7.99 -22.16 -2.89
CA ASN A 4 -6.83 -22.31 -2.01
C ASN A 4 -6.40 -20.96 -1.42
N VAL A 5 -6.68 -19.85 -2.11
CA VAL A 5 -6.40 -18.50 -1.64
C VAL A 5 -7.27 -18.14 -0.43
N THR A 6 -8.58 -18.44 -0.45
CA THR A 6 -9.47 -18.15 0.69
C THR A 6 -9.12 -18.97 1.91
N GLU A 7 -8.66 -20.20 1.72
CA GLU A 7 -8.23 -21.09 2.81
C GLU A 7 -7.05 -20.53 3.62
N LEU A 8 -6.11 -19.83 2.97
CA LEU A 8 -5.03 -19.17 3.69
C LEU A 8 -5.53 -18.21 4.77
N TYR A 9 -6.63 -17.52 4.50
CA TYR A 9 -7.14 -16.47 5.39
C TYR A 9 -8.03 -16.99 6.51
N ASN A 10 -8.43 -18.27 6.47
CA ASN A 10 -9.33 -18.86 7.49
C ASN A 10 -8.66 -18.84 8.88
N GLY A 11 -9.33 -18.21 9.85
CA GLY A 11 -8.85 -18.05 11.22
C GLY A 11 -7.61 -17.14 11.36
N LYS A 12 -7.14 -16.51 10.29
CA LYS A 12 -5.96 -15.63 10.32
C LYS A 12 -6.32 -14.21 10.69
N THR A 13 -5.35 -13.52 11.26
CA THR A 13 -5.41 -12.09 11.59
C THR A 13 -4.53 -11.30 10.62
N VAL A 14 -5.09 -10.24 10.09
CA VAL A 14 -4.41 -9.29 9.19
C VAL A 14 -4.05 -8.02 9.95
N PHE A 15 -2.86 -7.48 9.72
CA PHE A 15 -2.48 -6.11 10.07
C PHE A 15 -2.34 -5.27 8.82
N LEU A 16 -3.00 -4.12 8.79
CA LEU A 16 -3.03 -3.22 7.65
C LEU A 16 -2.56 -1.82 8.03
N THR A 17 -1.53 -1.33 7.36
CA THR A 17 -1.18 0.10 7.35
C THR A 17 -1.80 0.77 6.12
N GLY A 18 -2.14 2.05 6.23
CA GLY A 18 -2.77 2.78 5.11
C GLY A 18 -4.25 2.46 4.88
N GLY A 19 -4.94 1.88 5.87
CA GLY A 19 -6.34 1.48 5.79
C GLY A 19 -7.36 2.60 5.53
N THR A 20 -6.96 3.87 5.66
CA THR A 20 -7.79 5.04 5.30
C THR A 20 -7.60 5.50 3.84
N GLY A 21 -6.59 4.97 3.15
CA GLY A 21 -6.27 5.30 1.77
C GLY A 21 -7.17 4.59 0.77
N PHE A 22 -7.09 4.99 -0.50
CA PHE A 22 -7.91 4.44 -1.58
C PHE A 22 -7.77 2.92 -1.73
N VAL A 23 -6.53 2.41 -1.78
CA VAL A 23 -6.27 0.95 -1.84
C VAL A 23 -6.69 0.26 -0.55
N GLY A 24 -6.36 0.86 0.61
CA GLY A 24 -6.61 0.24 1.91
C GLY A 24 -8.09 0.02 2.21
N VAL A 25 -8.98 0.98 1.90
CA VAL A 25 -10.42 0.79 2.11
C VAL A 25 -11.02 -0.26 1.18
N CYS A 26 -10.53 -0.35 -0.08
CA CYS A 26 -10.91 -1.41 -1.00
C CYS A 26 -10.43 -2.79 -0.52
N LEU A 27 -9.21 -2.87 0.00
CA LEU A 27 -8.66 -4.10 0.55
C LEU A 27 -9.46 -4.59 1.76
N ILE A 28 -9.82 -3.68 2.68
CA ILE A 28 -10.70 -4.00 3.82
C ILE A 28 -12.03 -4.55 3.32
N GLU A 29 -12.67 -3.88 2.36
CA GLU A 29 -13.95 -4.34 1.80
C GLU A 29 -13.83 -5.75 1.22
N LYS A 30 -12.81 -5.97 0.38
CA LYS A 30 -12.62 -7.28 -0.26
C LYS A 30 -12.34 -8.38 0.75
N LEU A 31 -11.49 -8.13 1.75
CA LEU A 31 -11.19 -9.09 2.81
C LEU A 31 -12.46 -9.45 3.59
N LEU A 32 -13.25 -8.47 4.03
CA LEU A 32 -14.48 -8.73 4.76
C LEU A 32 -15.50 -9.51 3.93
N ARG A 33 -15.67 -9.15 2.66
CA ARG A 33 -16.67 -9.78 1.78
C ARG A 33 -16.30 -11.19 1.34
N CYS A 34 -15.02 -11.40 0.97
CA CYS A 34 -14.57 -12.64 0.34
C CYS A 34 -13.87 -13.61 1.29
N MET A 35 -13.45 -13.15 2.48
CA MET A 35 -12.76 -13.94 3.50
C MET A 35 -13.57 -13.90 4.82
N PRO A 36 -14.81 -14.41 4.84
CA PRO A 36 -15.70 -14.29 6.00
C PRO A 36 -15.17 -14.98 7.25
N ASP A 37 -14.30 -15.99 7.08
CA ASP A 37 -13.70 -16.75 8.19
C ASP A 37 -12.38 -16.17 8.69
N LEU A 38 -11.94 -15.01 8.16
CA LEU A 38 -10.84 -14.24 8.72
C LEU A 38 -11.14 -13.88 10.18
N LYS A 39 -10.14 -14.00 11.07
CA LYS A 39 -10.33 -13.72 12.51
C LYS A 39 -10.50 -12.21 12.74
N ASN A 40 -9.47 -11.41 12.50
CA ASN A 40 -9.47 -9.97 12.72
C ASN A 40 -8.69 -9.23 11.63
N ILE A 41 -8.99 -7.95 11.48
CA ILE A 41 -8.19 -6.97 10.70
C ILE A 41 -7.83 -5.83 11.64
N TYR A 42 -6.58 -5.78 12.08
CA TYR A 42 -6.02 -4.64 12.80
C TYR A 42 -5.66 -3.54 11.80
N VAL A 43 -6.20 -2.34 12.00
CA VAL A 43 -5.97 -1.20 11.11
C VAL A 43 -5.17 -0.15 11.85
N LEU A 44 -3.95 0.14 11.39
CA LEU A 44 -3.12 1.21 11.96
C LEU A 44 -3.72 2.57 11.61
N LEU A 45 -4.11 3.32 12.62
CA LEU A 45 -4.76 4.62 12.48
C LEU A 45 -4.00 5.69 13.25
N ARG A 46 -3.56 6.73 12.53
CA ARG A 46 -2.95 7.90 13.19
C ARG A 46 -3.97 8.62 14.05
N PRO A 47 -3.67 8.97 15.29
CA PRO A 47 -4.48 9.94 16.03
C PRO A 47 -4.56 11.25 15.22
N LYS A 48 -5.74 11.82 15.07
CA LYS A 48 -5.92 13.09 14.35
C LYS A 48 -6.53 14.12 15.30
N LYS A 49 -6.11 15.38 15.17
CA LYS A 49 -6.62 16.47 16.03
C LYS A 49 -8.14 16.39 16.19
N GLY A 50 -8.61 16.21 17.42
CA GLY A 50 -10.02 16.17 17.79
C GLY A 50 -10.77 14.87 17.51
N LYS A 51 -10.13 13.82 16.94
CA LYS A 51 -10.77 12.51 16.70
C LYS A 51 -9.99 11.37 17.31
N LYS A 52 -10.67 10.53 18.10
CA LYS A 52 -10.15 9.24 18.58
C LYS A 52 -10.07 8.23 17.43
N ILE A 53 -9.25 7.19 17.59
CA ILE A 53 -9.07 6.16 16.56
C ILE A 53 -10.37 5.38 16.31
N GLU A 54 -11.21 5.20 17.32
CA GLU A 54 -12.52 4.55 17.17
C GLU A 54 -13.45 5.38 16.26
N GLU A 55 -13.48 6.69 16.42
CA GLU A 55 -14.26 7.58 15.56
C GLU A 55 -13.75 7.55 14.11
N ARG A 56 -12.42 7.44 13.95
CA ARG A 56 -11.81 7.28 12.61
C ARG A 56 -12.16 5.93 11.97
N LEU A 57 -12.24 4.86 12.75
CA LEU A 57 -12.72 3.58 12.27
C LEU A 57 -14.19 3.67 11.83
N GLU A 58 -15.04 4.35 12.62
CA GLU A 58 -16.43 4.58 12.22
C GLU A 58 -16.54 5.42 10.93
N ASP A 59 -15.64 6.38 10.72
CA ASP A 59 -15.58 7.12 9.45
C ASP A 59 -15.20 6.19 8.27
N ILE A 60 -14.30 5.23 8.47
CA ILE A 60 -13.99 4.20 7.46
C ILE A 60 -15.24 3.39 7.14
N LYS A 61 -15.96 2.86 8.13
CA LYS A 61 -17.17 2.04 7.95
C LYS A 61 -18.30 2.78 7.21
N LYS A 62 -18.33 4.11 7.27
CA LYS A 62 -19.29 4.94 6.52
C LYS A 62 -18.97 5.06 5.03
N ASN A 63 -17.75 4.70 4.61
CA ASN A 63 -17.34 4.84 3.22
C ASN A 63 -18.28 4.05 2.28
N SER A 64 -18.56 4.64 1.11
CA SER A 64 -19.45 4.05 0.13
C SER A 64 -18.92 2.75 -0.49
N VAL A 65 -17.63 2.46 -0.37
CA VAL A 65 -17.04 1.17 -0.76
C VAL A 65 -17.76 -0.01 -0.10
N PHE A 66 -18.26 0.18 1.12
CA PHE A 66 -18.96 -0.85 1.89
C PHE A 66 -20.47 -0.94 1.63
N ASN A 67 -21.01 -0.18 0.65
CA ASN A 67 -22.46 -0.20 0.37
C ASN A 67 -22.93 -1.62 0.02
N ARG A 68 -22.15 -2.38 -0.75
CA ARG A 68 -22.47 -3.77 -1.07
C ARG A 68 -22.59 -4.65 0.18
N LEU A 69 -21.68 -4.52 1.15
CA LEU A 69 -21.80 -5.26 2.44
C LEU A 69 -23.04 -4.86 3.23
N LYS A 70 -23.43 -3.59 3.18
CA LYS A 70 -24.65 -3.09 3.85
C LYS A 70 -25.91 -3.62 3.18
N GLU A 71 -25.97 -3.61 1.86
CA GLU A 71 -27.07 -4.13 1.05
C GLU A 71 -27.25 -5.65 1.21
N GLU A 72 -26.12 -6.38 1.35
CA GLU A 72 -26.11 -7.82 1.62
C GLU A 72 -26.39 -8.16 3.11
N ASN A 73 -26.68 -7.18 3.98
CA ASN A 73 -26.87 -7.32 5.43
C ASN A 73 -25.67 -7.98 6.17
N LYS A 74 -24.46 -7.75 5.69
CA LYS A 74 -23.21 -8.29 6.24
C LYS A 74 -22.45 -7.30 7.13
N THR A 75 -23.12 -6.32 7.71
CA THR A 75 -22.46 -5.29 8.57
C THR A 75 -21.89 -5.86 9.86
N ASN A 76 -22.32 -7.03 10.29
CA ASN A 76 -21.71 -7.77 11.41
C ASN A 76 -20.22 -8.08 11.18
N LEU A 77 -19.77 -8.17 9.93
CA LEU A 77 -18.35 -8.35 9.59
C LEU A 77 -17.47 -7.17 10.01
N PHE A 78 -18.04 -5.99 10.21
CA PHE A 78 -17.30 -4.84 10.74
C PHE A 78 -16.77 -5.04 12.16
N ASN A 79 -17.32 -6.01 12.92
CA ASN A 79 -16.80 -6.36 14.25
C ASN A 79 -15.38 -6.96 14.20
N LYS A 80 -14.93 -7.40 13.02
CA LYS A 80 -13.55 -7.89 12.78
C LYS A 80 -12.53 -6.75 12.62
N LEU A 81 -12.98 -5.52 12.40
CA LEU A 81 -12.11 -4.35 12.26
C LEU A 81 -11.76 -3.80 13.65
N ILE A 82 -10.48 -3.83 13.97
CA ILE A 82 -9.95 -3.35 15.25
C ILE A 82 -8.97 -2.22 14.97
N PRO A 83 -9.22 -1.01 15.48
CA PRO A 83 -8.29 0.10 15.31
C PRO A 83 -7.08 -0.05 16.24
N ILE A 84 -5.90 0.21 15.73
CA ILE A 84 -4.65 0.30 16.49
C ILE A 84 -4.10 1.72 16.32
N ALA A 85 -3.81 2.39 17.43
CA ALA A 85 -3.21 3.71 17.41
C ALA A 85 -1.75 3.63 16.98
N GLY A 86 -1.35 4.45 15.99
CA GLY A 86 0.04 4.54 15.57
C GLY A 86 0.23 5.28 14.25
N ASP A 87 1.49 5.49 13.89
CA ASP A 87 1.93 6.15 12.66
C ASP A 87 3.21 5.51 12.15
N VAL A 88 3.27 5.17 10.87
CA VAL A 88 4.48 4.63 10.23
C VAL A 88 5.65 5.62 10.28
N GLY A 89 5.38 6.92 10.41
CA GLY A 89 6.38 7.98 10.56
C GLY A 89 6.99 8.08 11.96
N GLU A 90 6.46 7.37 12.95
CA GLU A 90 6.92 7.41 14.34
C GLU A 90 7.76 6.19 14.68
N GLU A 91 8.71 6.35 15.62
CA GLU A 91 9.51 5.24 16.13
C GLU A 91 8.59 4.12 16.67
N ASN A 92 8.97 2.87 16.40
CA ASN A 92 8.16 1.70 16.74
C ASN A 92 6.72 1.76 16.21
N LEU A 93 6.48 2.49 15.10
CA LEU A 93 5.16 2.75 14.53
C LEU A 93 4.23 3.55 15.46
N GLY A 94 4.75 4.22 16.48
CA GLY A 94 3.97 4.92 17.50
C GLY A 94 3.07 3.99 18.34
N LEU A 95 3.36 2.69 18.35
CA LEU A 95 2.57 1.68 19.05
C LEU A 95 2.82 1.72 20.56
N SER A 96 1.76 1.52 21.34
CA SER A 96 1.92 1.16 22.75
C SER A 96 2.57 -0.22 22.90
N SER A 97 3.22 -0.47 24.04
CA SER A 97 3.81 -1.80 24.31
C SER A 97 2.74 -2.91 24.29
N ALA A 98 1.53 -2.61 24.75
CA ALA A 98 0.41 -3.55 24.74
C ALA A 98 -0.07 -3.86 23.31
N ASP A 99 -0.25 -2.83 22.47
CA ASP A 99 -0.65 -3.01 21.07
C ASP A 99 0.43 -3.76 20.28
N ARG A 100 1.73 -3.43 20.51
CA ARG A 100 2.83 -4.14 19.88
C ARG A 100 2.82 -5.62 20.24
N LEU A 101 2.67 -5.96 21.51
CA LEU A 101 2.58 -7.34 21.97
C LEU A 101 1.39 -8.06 21.33
N THR A 102 0.23 -7.42 21.28
CA THR A 102 -0.97 -7.96 20.62
C THR A 102 -0.70 -8.28 19.14
N LEU A 103 -0.07 -7.35 18.41
CA LEU A 103 0.25 -7.57 17.00
C LEU A 103 1.26 -8.71 16.82
N VAL A 104 2.30 -8.77 17.65
CA VAL A 104 3.34 -9.83 17.62
C VAL A 104 2.74 -11.21 17.85
N GLU A 105 1.76 -11.32 18.74
CA GLU A 105 1.14 -12.60 19.10
C GLU A 105 0.05 -13.06 18.15
N ASP A 106 -0.73 -12.13 17.59
CA ASP A 106 -1.99 -12.43 16.93
C ASP A 106 -1.95 -12.34 15.39
N VAL A 107 -1.03 -11.51 14.83
CA VAL A 107 -0.97 -11.24 13.39
C VAL A 107 -0.30 -12.37 12.62
N ASN A 108 -0.86 -12.66 11.43
CA ASN A 108 -0.30 -13.66 10.51
C ASN A 108 0.04 -13.06 9.14
N ILE A 109 -0.70 -12.05 8.69
CA ILE A 109 -0.52 -11.44 7.37
C ILE A 109 -0.46 -9.92 7.54
N VAL A 110 0.52 -9.31 6.91
CA VAL A 110 0.69 -7.85 6.96
C VAL A 110 0.56 -7.27 5.56
N PHE A 111 -0.30 -6.26 5.41
CA PHE A 111 -0.36 -5.43 4.21
C PHE A 111 0.17 -4.03 4.54
N HIS A 112 1.29 -3.67 3.94
CA HIS A 112 1.87 -2.36 4.11
C HIS A 112 1.56 -1.47 2.90
N SER A 113 0.47 -0.70 3.02
CA SER A 113 -0.02 0.24 1.99
C SER A 113 0.11 1.72 2.40
N ALA A 114 0.62 2.00 3.61
CA ALA A 114 0.86 3.37 4.04
C ALA A 114 2.05 3.96 3.28
N ALA A 115 1.83 5.12 2.67
CA ALA A 115 2.85 5.93 2.01
C ALA A 115 2.35 7.38 1.93
N THR A 116 3.26 8.34 1.81
CA THR A 116 2.91 9.65 1.30
C THR A 116 2.98 9.62 -0.22
N LEU A 117 1.97 10.22 -0.87
CA LEU A 117 1.88 10.41 -2.33
C LEU A 117 2.14 11.87 -2.70
N ASP A 118 2.74 12.63 -1.80
CA ASP A 118 3.13 14.01 -2.06
C ASP A 118 4.46 14.01 -2.84
N PHE A 119 4.37 14.23 -4.13
CA PHE A 119 5.54 14.30 -5.03
C PHE A 119 6.39 15.56 -4.82
N GLU A 120 5.80 16.59 -4.18
CA GLU A 120 6.47 17.85 -3.85
C GLU A 120 7.00 17.87 -2.41
N ALA A 121 6.70 16.83 -1.62
CA ALA A 121 7.21 16.72 -0.26
C ALA A 121 8.75 16.66 -0.26
N ASP A 122 9.35 17.28 0.74
CA ASP A 122 10.79 17.28 0.94
C ASP A 122 11.34 15.85 1.14
N LEU A 123 12.63 15.69 0.87
CA LEU A 123 13.28 14.37 0.98
C LEU A 123 13.19 13.79 2.40
N LYS A 124 13.21 14.65 3.45
CA LYS A 124 13.14 14.22 4.85
C LYS A 124 11.80 13.57 5.16
N SER A 125 10.70 14.22 4.76
CA SER A 125 9.34 13.71 4.93
C SER A 125 9.12 12.39 4.19
N ASN A 126 9.54 12.31 2.93
CA ASN A 126 9.43 11.08 2.15
C ASN A 126 10.31 9.95 2.70
N THR A 127 11.54 10.26 3.16
CA THR A 127 12.42 9.28 3.81
C THR A 127 11.78 8.75 5.09
N ASN A 128 11.23 9.62 5.95
CA ASN A 128 10.63 9.18 7.20
C ASN A 128 9.39 8.27 7.00
N ILE A 129 8.51 8.60 6.05
CA ILE A 129 7.26 7.87 5.87
C ILE A 129 7.44 6.66 4.96
N ASN A 130 8.06 6.82 3.79
CA ASN A 130 8.12 5.76 2.79
C ASN A 130 9.25 4.75 3.06
N LEU A 131 10.44 5.23 3.47
CA LEU A 131 11.59 4.37 3.71
C LEU A 131 11.64 3.88 5.16
N LEU A 132 11.77 4.78 6.14
CA LEU A 132 11.82 4.40 7.55
C LEU A 132 10.52 3.76 8.03
N GLY A 133 9.36 4.23 7.54
CA GLY A 133 8.09 3.59 7.81
C GLY A 133 8.05 2.14 7.35
N THR A 134 8.61 1.84 6.18
CA THR A 134 8.74 0.45 5.69
C THR A 134 9.70 -0.35 6.55
N ARG A 135 10.87 0.21 6.94
CA ARG A 135 11.83 -0.42 7.87
C ARG A 135 11.15 -0.81 9.19
N ARG A 136 10.39 0.11 9.79
CA ARG A 136 9.66 -0.13 11.05
C ARG A 136 8.61 -1.23 10.93
N VAL A 137 7.92 -1.30 9.80
CA VAL A 137 6.97 -2.40 9.53
C VAL A 137 7.71 -3.73 9.36
N VAL A 138 8.84 -3.76 8.66
CA VAL A 138 9.69 -4.97 8.54
C VAL A 138 10.18 -5.42 9.91
N GLN A 139 10.63 -4.51 10.76
CA GLN A 139 11.05 -4.80 12.13
C GLN A 139 9.91 -5.41 12.97
N LEU A 140 8.69 -4.87 12.88
CA LEU A 140 7.53 -5.50 13.51
C LEU A 140 7.30 -6.91 12.96
N CYS A 141 7.39 -7.10 11.64
CA CYS A 141 7.21 -8.40 11.00
C CYS A 141 8.24 -9.45 11.47
N GLN A 142 9.47 -9.03 11.76
CA GLN A 142 10.52 -9.91 12.31
C GLN A 142 10.20 -10.43 13.72
N GLU A 143 9.35 -9.72 14.47
CA GLU A 143 8.92 -10.12 15.82
C GLU A 143 7.64 -10.96 15.81
N ILE A 144 6.81 -10.90 14.75
CA ILE A 144 5.54 -11.64 14.66
C ILE A 144 5.82 -13.16 14.71
N ARG A 145 5.20 -13.86 15.67
CA ARG A 145 5.45 -15.28 15.93
C ARG A 145 5.06 -16.22 14.79
N ASP A 146 3.95 -15.96 14.13
CA ASP A 146 3.39 -16.81 13.06
C ASP A 146 3.15 -16.00 11.78
N LEU A 147 4.16 -15.23 11.36
CA LEU A 147 4.08 -14.46 10.12
C LEU A 147 4.04 -15.38 8.90
N LYS A 148 2.98 -15.28 8.11
CA LYS A 148 2.81 -16.00 6.84
C LYS A 148 3.23 -15.18 5.64
N ALA A 149 2.97 -13.87 5.66
CA ALA A 149 3.34 -12.97 4.58
C ALA A 149 3.34 -11.50 5.01
N LEU A 150 4.34 -10.76 4.51
CA LEU A 150 4.28 -9.30 4.33
C LEU A 150 4.03 -9.00 2.86
N VAL A 151 3.01 -8.22 2.53
CA VAL A 151 2.81 -7.67 1.18
C VAL A 151 3.03 -6.16 1.23
N HIS A 152 4.10 -5.71 0.57
CA HIS A 152 4.44 -4.30 0.46
C HIS A 152 3.87 -3.71 -0.83
N VAL A 153 3.05 -2.68 -0.71
CA VAL A 153 2.55 -1.92 -1.87
C VAL A 153 3.61 -0.90 -2.27
N SER A 154 4.35 -1.21 -3.32
CA SER A 154 5.34 -0.33 -3.94
C SER A 154 4.70 0.50 -5.07
N SER A 155 5.43 0.74 -6.16
CA SER A 155 4.95 1.43 -7.36
C SER A 155 5.67 0.94 -8.60
N ALA A 156 5.00 0.86 -9.75
CA ALA A 156 5.65 0.61 -11.03
C ALA A 156 6.68 1.69 -11.40
N TYR A 157 6.57 2.87 -10.79
CA TYR A 157 7.43 4.02 -11.07
C TYR A 157 8.73 4.08 -10.24
N VAL A 158 8.98 3.10 -9.36
CA VAL A 158 10.24 3.08 -8.56
C VAL A 158 11.48 2.97 -9.43
N ASN A 159 11.36 2.37 -10.60
CA ASN A 159 12.45 2.26 -11.59
C ASN A 159 12.18 3.11 -12.85
N SER A 160 11.51 4.25 -12.71
CA SER A 160 11.16 5.16 -13.82
C SER A 160 12.36 5.73 -14.59
N VAL A 161 13.56 5.51 -14.11
CA VAL A 161 14.83 5.83 -14.79
C VAL A 161 15.19 4.80 -15.88
N LEU A 162 14.52 3.65 -15.89
CA LEU A 162 14.73 2.57 -16.85
C LEU A 162 13.60 2.56 -17.88
N THR A 163 13.93 2.19 -19.12
CA THR A 163 12.95 2.03 -20.21
C THR A 163 12.20 0.71 -20.14
N GLU A 164 12.86 -0.33 -19.62
CA GLU A 164 12.29 -1.66 -19.43
C GLU A 164 12.58 -2.11 -18.00
N VAL A 165 11.59 -2.70 -17.34
CA VAL A 165 11.66 -3.07 -15.92
C VAL A 165 11.10 -4.47 -15.73
N ASP A 166 11.95 -5.36 -15.19
CA ASP A 166 11.59 -6.73 -14.81
C ASP A 166 11.07 -6.83 -13.38
N GLU A 167 10.49 -7.97 -13.04
CA GLU A 167 10.04 -8.32 -11.69
C GLU A 167 11.23 -8.69 -10.78
N GLN A 168 12.14 -7.74 -10.58
CA GLN A 168 13.31 -7.87 -9.69
C GLN A 168 13.55 -6.56 -8.91
N VAL A 169 14.24 -6.66 -7.76
CA VAL A 169 14.76 -5.48 -7.05
C VAL A 169 16.08 -5.09 -7.68
N TYR A 170 16.08 -3.94 -8.36
CA TYR A 170 17.26 -3.35 -8.98
C TYR A 170 18.23 -2.80 -7.92
N PRO A 171 19.51 -2.57 -8.24
CA PRO A 171 20.46 -1.99 -7.31
C PRO A 171 19.95 -0.68 -6.68
N ALA A 172 20.20 -0.50 -5.39
CA ALA A 172 19.80 0.71 -4.69
C ALA A 172 20.47 1.95 -5.31
N PRO A 173 19.72 3.03 -5.58
CA PRO A 173 20.29 4.26 -6.15
C PRO A 173 21.22 4.98 -5.16
N TYR A 174 21.06 4.69 -3.86
CA TYR A 174 21.85 5.26 -2.76
C TYR A 174 21.95 4.25 -1.61
N ASP A 175 22.99 4.35 -0.78
CA ASP A 175 23.03 3.56 0.45
C ASP A 175 21.96 4.04 1.43
N VAL A 176 21.14 3.10 1.92
CA VAL A 176 19.98 3.41 2.76
C VAL A 176 20.41 4.04 4.09
N ASN A 177 21.46 3.52 4.73
CA ASN A 177 21.89 3.99 6.04
C ASN A 177 22.61 5.34 5.93
N GLU A 178 23.37 5.54 4.85
CA GLU A 178 23.98 6.85 4.55
C GLU A 178 22.90 7.90 4.31
N LEU A 179 21.84 7.58 3.56
CA LEU A 179 20.73 8.51 3.36
C LEU A 179 20.05 8.89 4.68
N ILE A 180 19.77 7.91 5.52
CA ILE A 180 19.12 8.15 6.82
C ILE A 180 19.99 9.06 7.68
N ALA A 181 21.27 8.76 7.81
CA ALA A 181 22.21 9.58 8.57
C ALA A 181 22.32 11.01 8.02
N LEU A 182 22.28 11.15 6.69
CA LEU A 182 22.33 12.45 6.02
C LEU A 182 21.08 13.27 6.31
N VAL A 183 19.90 12.68 6.17
CA VAL A 183 18.61 13.32 6.41
C VAL A 183 18.40 13.72 7.88
N GLU A 184 18.97 12.95 8.82
CA GLU A 184 18.95 13.28 10.25
C GLU A 184 19.90 14.43 10.58
N LYS A 185 21.07 14.46 9.94
CA LYS A 185 22.15 15.43 10.23
C LYS A 185 21.90 16.81 9.62
N LEU A 186 21.37 16.88 8.41
CA LEU A 186 21.21 18.13 7.69
C LEU A 186 19.95 18.89 8.11
N ASP A 187 20.04 20.21 8.17
CA ASP A 187 18.88 21.09 8.24
C ASP A 187 18.09 21.06 6.92
N ILE A 188 16.83 21.54 6.97
CA ILE A 188 15.89 21.47 5.85
C ILE A 188 16.41 22.22 4.62
N GLU A 189 17.02 23.40 4.80
CA GLU A 189 17.49 24.22 3.68
C GLU A 189 18.69 23.59 2.98
N THR A 190 19.65 23.10 3.74
CA THR A 190 20.82 22.38 3.22
C THR A 190 20.37 21.10 2.51
N LEU A 191 19.47 20.32 3.12
CA LEU A 191 18.95 19.11 2.51
C LEU A 191 18.22 19.39 1.19
N LYS A 192 17.47 20.49 1.11
CA LYS A 192 16.79 20.91 -0.12
C LYS A 192 17.77 21.22 -1.24
N GLN A 193 18.89 21.86 -0.92
CA GLN A 193 19.96 22.16 -1.89
C GLN A 193 20.65 20.90 -2.39
N GLU A 194 20.88 19.93 -1.50
CA GLU A 194 21.54 18.65 -1.83
C GLU A 194 20.60 17.62 -2.49
N THR A 195 19.29 17.78 -2.33
CA THR A 195 18.29 16.81 -2.83
C THR A 195 18.49 16.46 -4.32
N PRO A 196 18.71 17.40 -5.26
CA PRO A 196 18.91 17.04 -6.67
C PRO A 196 20.11 16.10 -6.89
N SER A 197 21.23 16.30 -6.17
CA SER A 197 22.42 15.45 -6.28
C SER A 197 22.20 14.06 -5.68
N ILE A 198 21.38 13.97 -4.62
CA ILE A 198 21.02 12.71 -3.95
C ILE A 198 20.08 11.88 -4.83
N LEU A 199 19.06 12.51 -5.40
CA LEU A 199 18.07 11.85 -6.24
C LEU A 199 18.64 11.31 -7.55
N LYS A 200 19.73 11.90 -8.06
CA LYS A 200 20.32 11.56 -9.36
C LYS A 200 19.27 11.62 -10.48
N ASP A 201 19.01 10.47 -11.11
CA ASP A 201 18.06 10.35 -12.23
C ASP A 201 16.60 10.19 -11.80
N HIS A 202 16.32 10.01 -10.49
CA HIS A 202 14.95 9.89 -10.02
C HIS A 202 14.20 11.22 -10.14
N PRO A 203 12.97 11.21 -10.68
CA PRO A 203 12.21 12.44 -10.96
C PRO A 203 11.74 13.17 -9.69
N ASN A 204 11.67 12.48 -8.55
CA ASN A 204 11.23 13.03 -7.27
C ASN A 204 11.61 12.13 -6.09
N SER A 205 11.51 12.69 -4.88
CA SER A 205 11.80 11.98 -3.63
C SER A 205 10.85 10.81 -3.34
N TYR A 206 9.63 10.81 -3.89
CA TYR A 206 8.70 9.69 -3.75
C TYR A 206 9.22 8.42 -4.42
N THR A 207 9.53 8.47 -5.73
CA THR A 207 10.02 7.29 -6.46
C THR A 207 11.33 6.78 -5.90
N PHE A 208 12.22 7.71 -5.51
CA PHE A 208 13.50 7.40 -4.89
C PHE A 208 13.35 6.67 -3.56
N THR A 209 12.55 7.19 -2.62
CA THR A 209 12.36 6.58 -1.30
C THR A 209 11.56 5.27 -1.37
N LYS A 210 10.62 5.14 -2.32
CA LYS A 210 9.92 3.89 -2.58
C LYS A 210 10.85 2.81 -3.15
N HIS A 211 11.82 3.18 -4.01
CA HIS A 211 12.84 2.25 -4.48
C HIS A 211 13.70 1.73 -3.31
N LEU A 212 14.19 2.63 -2.45
CA LEU A 212 14.95 2.23 -1.26
C LEU A 212 14.13 1.38 -0.27
N ALA A 213 12.83 1.65 -0.14
CA ALA A 213 11.94 0.87 0.71
C ALA A 213 11.82 -0.61 0.25
N GLU A 214 11.93 -0.89 -1.05
CA GLU A 214 11.96 -2.28 -1.53
C GLU A 214 13.20 -3.04 -1.03
N HIS A 215 14.33 -2.36 -0.84
CA HIS A 215 15.53 -2.97 -0.26
C HIS A 215 15.34 -3.32 1.21
N GLU A 216 14.59 -2.52 1.97
CA GLU A 216 14.23 -2.86 3.35
C GLU A 216 13.40 -4.17 3.40
N VAL A 217 12.43 -4.31 2.50
CA VAL A 217 11.62 -5.52 2.40
C VAL A 217 12.46 -6.72 1.96
N LYS A 218 13.27 -6.56 0.90
CA LYS A 218 14.14 -7.63 0.37
C LYS A 218 15.13 -8.15 1.41
N ASN A 219 15.73 -7.23 2.17
CA ASN A 219 16.78 -7.55 3.14
C ASN A 219 16.24 -7.91 4.53
N GLY A 220 14.92 -7.84 4.73
CA GLY A 220 14.27 -8.08 6.02
C GLY A 220 14.31 -9.52 6.51
N GLY A 221 14.68 -10.51 5.67
CA GLY A 221 14.76 -11.92 6.08
C GLY A 221 13.40 -12.52 6.48
N ILE A 222 12.30 -12.00 5.97
CA ILE A 222 10.93 -12.39 6.28
C ILE A 222 10.19 -12.86 5.01
N PRO A 223 9.14 -13.67 5.14
CA PRO A 223 8.30 -14.04 4.00
C PRO A 223 7.57 -12.80 3.45
N ALA A 224 8.03 -12.29 2.31
CA ALA A 224 7.50 -11.04 1.76
C ALA A 224 7.32 -11.07 0.25
N ALA A 225 6.36 -10.27 -0.23
CA ALA A 225 6.17 -9.91 -1.63
C ALA A 225 6.10 -8.39 -1.79
N ILE A 226 6.55 -7.92 -2.95
CA ILE A 226 6.46 -6.51 -3.36
C ILE A 226 5.49 -6.44 -4.54
N VAL A 227 4.48 -5.59 -4.43
CA VAL A 227 3.51 -5.34 -5.50
C VAL A 227 3.69 -3.92 -6.01
N ARG A 228 3.91 -3.78 -7.32
CA ARG A 228 4.19 -2.49 -8.00
C ARG A 228 3.02 -2.11 -8.91
N PRO A 229 1.96 -1.52 -8.40
CA PRO A 229 0.88 -1.03 -9.26
C PRO A 229 1.32 0.19 -10.05
N SER A 230 0.80 0.31 -11.28
CA SER A 230 0.83 1.54 -12.06
C SER A 230 -0.17 2.58 -11.50
N MET A 231 -0.59 3.57 -12.26
CA MET A 231 -1.58 4.56 -11.80
C MET A 231 -2.92 3.90 -11.49
N ILE A 232 -3.26 3.85 -10.20
CA ILE A 232 -4.47 3.17 -9.73
C ILE A 232 -5.69 4.03 -10.02
N THR A 233 -6.68 3.45 -10.72
CA THR A 233 -7.92 4.10 -11.10
C THR A 233 -9.13 3.52 -10.39
N ALA A 234 -10.34 4.01 -10.74
CA ALA A 234 -11.61 3.49 -10.28
C ALA A 234 -11.72 1.97 -10.50
N SER A 235 -12.53 1.32 -9.69
CA SER A 235 -12.77 -0.13 -9.79
C SER A 235 -13.38 -0.49 -11.14
N TRP A 236 -12.94 -1.60 -11.71
CA TRP A 236 -13.53 -2.15 -12.93
C TRP A 236 -14.86 -2.85 -12.64
N LYS A 237 -14.86 -3.78 -11.69
CA LYS A 237 -16.02 -4.60 -11.36
C LYS A 237 -16.44 -4.51 -9.91
N GLU A 238 -15.48 -4.43 -8.97
CA GLU A 238 -15.72 -4.64 -7.54
C GLU A 238 -15.18 -3.51 -6.65
N PRO A 239 -15.87 -3.19 -5.54
CA PRO A 239 -17.17 -3.75 -5.13
C PRO A 239 -18.33 -3.20 -5.94
N ILE A 240 -18.15 -2.04 -6.57
CA ILE A 240 -19.12 -1.32 -7.40
C ILE A 240 -18.38 -0.80 -8.64
N PRO A 241 -18.79 -1.13 -9.88
CA PRO A 241 -18.14 -0.63 -11.08
C PRO A 241 -18.02 0.91 -11.09
N GLY A 242 -16.82 1.40 -11.40
CA GLY A 242 -16.53 2.84 -11.44
C GLY A 242 -16.34 3.51 -10.08
N TRP A 243 -16.41 2.77 -8.97
CA TRP A 243 -16.22 3.36 -7.65
C TRP A 243 -14.80 3.91 -7.45
N THR A 244 -14.71 5.10 -6.89
CA THR A 244 -13.46 5.73 -6.48
C THR A 244 -13.70 6.79 -5.40
N VAL A 245 -12.73 6.97 -4.52
CA VAL A 245 -12.63 8.13 -3.61
C VAL A 245 -11.36 8.95 -3.89
N SER A 246 -10.52 8.47 -4.80
CA SER A 246 -9.29 9.16 -5.19
C SER A 246 -9.62 10.41 -6.01
N LYS A 247 -8.90 11.48 -5.71
CA LYS A 247 -8.91 12.72 -6.50
C LYS A 247 -7.61 12.94 -7.25
N ASN A 248 -6.70 11.97 -7.20
CA ASN A 248 -5.38 12.05 -7.80
C ASN A 248 -5.40 11.57 -9.26
N GLY A 249 -4.46 12.03 -10.05
CA GLY A 249 -4.25 11.60 -11.42
C GLY A 249 -5.48 11.80 -12.32
N VAL A 250 -5.73 10.83 -13.20
CA VAL A 250 -6.82 10.89 -14.19
C VAL A 250 -8.19 11.07 -13.56
N GLN A 251 -8.44 10.52 -12.39
CA GLN A 251 -9.74 10.65 -11.70
C GLN A 251 -10.01 12.09 -11.28
N GLY A 252 -8.98 12.81 -10.80
CA GLY A 252 -9.08 14.24 -10.50
C GLY A 252 -9.41 15.07 -11.75
N PHE A 253 -8.77 14.77 -12.87
CA PHE A 253 -9.07 15.43 -14.15
C PHE A 253 -10.48 15.16 -14.63
N LEU A 254 -10.93 13.90 -14.60
CA LEU A 254 -12.30 13.54 -15.01
C LEU A 254 -13.35 14.20 -14.11
N MET A 255 -13.13 14.23 -12.79
CA MET A 255 -14.02 14.94 -11.86
C MET A 255 -14.01 16.45 -12.09
N GLY A 256 -12.85 17.03 -12.38
CA GLY A 256 -12.74 18.44 -12.73
C GLY A 256 -13.43 18.77 -14.05
N ALA A 257 -13.32 17.90 -15.05
CA ALA A 257 -14.00 18.03 -16.33
C ALA A 257 -15.51 17.90 -16.18
N SER A 258 -16.02 16.93 -15.43
CA SER A 258 -17.44 16.74 -15.18
C SER A 258 -18.11 17.93 -14.47
N LYS A 259 -17.32 18.67 -13.65
CA LYS A 259 -17.76 19.91 -12.98
C LYS A 259 -17.55 21.18 -13.83
N GLY A 260 -17.03 21.05 -15.06
CA GLY A 260 -16.72 22.17 -15.94
C GLY A 260 -15.53 23.04 -15.50
N VAL A 261 -14.77 22.61 -14.48
CA VAL A 261 -13.59 23.32 -13.98
C VAL A 261 -12.38 23.09 -14.90
N VAL A 262 -12.16 21.82 -15.31
CA VAL A 262 -11.11 21.46 -16.26
C VAL A 262 -11.72 21.40 -17.66
N ARG A 263 -11.33 22.34 -18.52
CA ARG A 263 -11.88 22.44 -19.90
C ARG A 263 -10.84 22.11 -20.97
N ARG A 264 -9.58 22.15 -20.65
CA ARG A 264 -8.46 21.82 -21.54
C ARG A 264 -7.36 21.14 -20.76
N LEU A 265 -6.76 20.11 -21.34
CA LEU A 265 -5.58 19.42 -20.82
C LEU A 265 -4.56 19.34 -21.94
N PRO A 266 -3.26 19.59 -21.67
CA PRO A 266 -2.19 19.21 -22.58
C PRO A 266 -2.15 17.67 -22.63
N VAL A 267 -2.31 17.10 -23.80
CA VAL A 267 -2.29 15.64 -24.01
C VAL A 267 -1.34 15.33 -25.14
N VAL A 268 -0.41 14.43 -24.91
CA VAL A 268 0.43 13.85 -25.96
C VAL A 268 -0.24 12.55 -26.41
N LYS A 269 -0.65 12.47 -27.67
CA LYS A 269 -1.49 11.38 -28.19
C LYS A 269 -0.76 10.03 -28.26
N ASP A 270 0.55 10.05 -28.40
CA ASP A 270 1.36 8.87 -28.63
C ASP A 270 2.02 8.31 -27.35
N ILE A 271 1.72 8.89 -26.18
CA ILE A 271 2.19 8.38 -24.88
C ILE A 271 1.23 7.31 -24.38
N ILE A 272 1.78 6.18 -23.97
CA ILE A 272 1.05 5.13 -23.29
C ILE A 272 0.81 5.57 -21.83
N TYR A 273 -0.47 5.69 -21.46
CA TYR A 273 -0.88 5.94 -20.08
C TYR A 273 -1.22 4.60 -19.44
N ASP A 274 -0.38 4.19 -18.51
CA ASP A 274 -0.55 2.90 -17.84
C ASP A 274 -1.41 3.05 -16.58
N TYR A 275 -2.63 2.53 -16.66
CA TYR A 275 -3.64 2.57 -15.58
C TYR A 275 -4.04 1.17 -15.15
N ILE A 276 -4.27 0.99 -13.85
CA ILE A 276 -4.75 -0.26 -13.28
C ILE A 276 -5.96 -0.02 -12.39
N PRO A 277 -7.09 -0.72 -12.57
CA PRO A 277 -8.23 -0.66 -11.66
C PRO A 277 -7.89 -1.12 -10.24
N VAL A 278 -8.43 -0.43 -9.23
CA VAL A 278 -8.13 -0.71 -7.82
C VAL A 278 -8.52 -2.11 -7.37
N ASP A 279 -9.59 -2.67 -7.91
CA ASP A 279 -10.01 -4.03 -7.62
C ASP A 279 -9.03 -5.09 -8.13
N LEU A 280 -8.38 -4.86 -9.26
CA LEU A 280 -7.30 -5.73 -9.74
C LEU A 280 -6.06 -5.63 -8.84
N VAL A 281 -5.72 -4.43 -8.38
CA VAL A 281 -4.63 -4.23 -7.40
C VAL A 281 -4.93 -5.01 -6.13
N VAL A 282 -6.11 -4.85 -5.56
CA VAL A 282 -6.53 -5.52 -4.32
C VAL A 282 -6.53 -7.04 -4.48
N ASN A 283 -7.04 -7.56 -5.60
CA ASN A 283 -6.99 -8.99 -5.89
C ASN A 283 -5.56 -9.53 -5.91
N ASN A 284 -4.65 -8.79 -6.56
CA ASN A 284 -3.24 -9.18 -6.60
C ASN A 284 -2.58 -9.14 -5.22
N LEU A 285 -2.86 -8.12 -4.39
CA LEU A 285 -2.34 -8.07 -3.02
C LEU A 285 -2.73 -9.33 -2.23
N ILE A 286 -3.98 -9.75 -2.33
CA ILE A 286 -4.49 -10.95 -1.65
C ILE A 286 -3.81 -12.23 -2.18
N VAL A 287 -3.67 -12.34 -3.49
CA VAL A 287 -2.99 -13.49 -4.13
C VAL A 287 -1.50 -13.48 -3.84
N ALA A 288 -0.85 -12.32 -3.78
CA ALA A 288 0.57 -12.21 -3.43
C ALA A 288 0.86 -12.76 -2.01
N ALA A 289 -0.01 -12.48 -1.03
CA ALA A 289 0.12 -13.07 0.30
C ALA A 289 0.03 -14.61 0.27
N TYR A 290 -0.90 -15.15 -0.55
CA TYR A 290 -0.99 -16.60 -0.74
C TYR A 290 0.26 -17.18 -1.41
N ALA A 291 0.77 -16.52 -2.45
CA ALA A 291 1.94 -16.97 -3.19
C ALA A 291 3.19 -17.01 -2.31
N VAL A 292 3.38 -16.03 -1.42
CA VAL A 292 4.46 -16.03 -0.42
C VAL A 292 4.38 -17.27 0.46
N ASN A 293 3.18 -17.65 0.91
CA ASN A 293 2.98 -18.81 1.77
C ASN A 293 3.19 -20.16 1.05
N GLN A 294 3.33 -20.18 -0.29
CA GLN A 294 3.64 -21.35 -1.12
C GLN A 294 5.12 -21.42 -1.49
N ASP A 295 6.02 -20.93 -0.65
CA ASP A 295 7.47 -20.86 -0.87
C ASP A 295 7.91 -20.02 -2.11
N TRP A 296 7.05 -19.12 -2.53
CA TRP A 296 7.36 -18.17 -3.59
C TRP A 296 7.88 -16.85 -3.02
N TYR A 297 8.86 -16.95 -2.10
CA TYR A 297 9.44 -15.80 -1.40
C TYR A 297 10.19 -14.84 -2.34
N GLY A 298 10.20 -13.57 -1.95
CA GLY A 298 10.96 -12.53 -2.62
C GLY A 298 10.44 -12.17 -4.01
N LYS A 299 9.21 -12.57 -4.36
CA LYS A 299 8.62 -12.22 -5.65
C LYS A 299 8.14 -10.79 -5.69
N ILE A 300 8.33 -10.20 -6.86
CA ILE A 300 7.84 -8.88 -7.22
C ILE A 300 6.76 -9.08 -8.26
N TYR A 301 5.68 -8.34 -8.12
CA TYR A 301 4.56 -8.38 -9.05
C TYR A 301 4.35 -6.99 -9.64
N HIS A 302 4.56 -6.86 -10.94
CA HIS A 302 4.17 -5.67 -11.67
C HIS A 302 2.69 -5.73 -12.02
N LEU A 303 1.98 -4.65 -11.74
CA LEU A 303 0.57 -4.48 -12.08
C LEU A 303 0.41 -3.29 -13.00
N SER A 304 0.50 -3.54 -14.27
CA SER A 304 0.24 -2.58 -15.33
C SER A 304 -0.85 -3.11 -16.25
N HIS A 305 -1.50 -2.23 -16.99
CA HIS A 305 -2.44 -2.63 -18.03
C HIS A 305 -1.78 -3.55 -19.07
N LEU A 306 -0.52 -3.30 -19.39
CA LEU A 306 0.25 -4.12 -20.32
C LEU A 306 0.52 -5.53 -19.77
N THR A 307 0.85 -5.65 -18.48
CA THR A 307 1.09 -6.95 -17.84
C THR A 307 -0.18 -7.81 -17.82
N ILE A 308 -1.36 -7.22 -17.65
CA ILE A 308 -2.64 -7.95 -17.66
C ILE A 308 -2.96 -8.52 -19.03
N ILE A 309 -2.55 -7.85 -20.12
CA ILE A 309 -2.76 -8.32 -21.48
C ILE A 309 -1.86 -9.55 -21.78
N TYR A 310 -0.65 -9.59 -21.23
CA TYR A 310 0.34 -10.64 -21.51
C TYR A 310 0.34 -11.77 -20.49
N SER A 311 -0.02 -11.53 -19.25
CA SER A 311 -0.19 -12.59 -18.24
C SER A 311 -1.67 -12.97 -18.18
N ASN A 312 -2.02 -14.18 -18.61
CA ASN A 312 -3.33 -14.79 -18.39
C ASN A 312 -3.60 -14.96 -16.88
N ILE A 313 -3.63 -13.86 -16.13
CA ILE A 313 -4.06 -13.84 -14.72
C ILE A 313 -5.60 -13.88 -14.68
N PHE A 314 -6.16 -14.98 -15.17
CA PHE A 314 -7.49 -15.45 -14.83
C PHE A 314 -7.40 -16.25 -13.53
N LEU A 315 -7.22 -15.58 -12.41
CA LEU A 315 -7.35 -16.22 -11.10
C LEU A 315 -8.24 -15.35 -10.24
N LEU A 316 -9.49 -15.79 -10.12
CA LEU A 316 -10.61 -15.36 -9.29
C LEU A 316 -11.81 -14.85 -10.11
N GLN A 317 -12.39 -15.73 -10.92
CA GLN A 317 -13.84 -15.70 -11.14
C GLN A 317 -14.53 -16.53 -10.08
#